data_f9956024cdb830e0c9e1d1b0ce9cb3ee
#
_entry.id   f9956024cdb830e0c9e1d1b0ce9cb3ee
#
_cell.length_a   1.000
_cell.length_b   1.000
_cell.length_c   1.000
_cell.angle_alpha   90.00
_cell.angle_beta   90.00
_cell.angle_gamma   90.00
#
_symmetry.space_group_name_H-M   'P 1'
#
loop_
_entity.id
_entity.type
_entity.pdbx_description
1 polymer ?
#
loop_
_entity_poly.entity_id
_entity_poly.type
_entity_poly.pdbx_seq_one_letter_code
_entity_poly.pdbx_strand_id
1 'polypeptide(L)'
;FKLEEPDKLSPYEKIACNYVLGMAVSNSVMEENMLKEDFKQGKEYFDNVLTEAEKLPLRYAYNFLPNTYFMLCAYAADPWERGKYATRYLNTILGYSNIPEMSKRPYATNKRHLLSAYSNLAISAEAIGKDLATSYFHEFQKLLKAYPEAASTTPEYELYYTSANYYLNIKDYMKFIEFSDSLINFSKQIPLYKEHVIAYVSAKAAAYDSLRMYKEAYETSKEYAVLLDTLRMQELRKKMENLEIEKGANKLVIEKKSLELELQKSKKENYLYISLLLLALCAVFYIFFRLGKMRSLYQALQKSNEQVLIANQKAQESEEMKTAFIRNMSHEIRTPLNAINGFSELITNDDISMDEKQAFSRIIYENCYHLTSMLNNLLEIAQLDSGNDSLPLVPTRIHELCLHEMQQVKKYQE
;
A
#
# COMPACT_ATOMS: atom_id res chain seq x y z
N PHE A 1 10.57 -15.44 18.54
CA PHE A 1 11.04 -15.27 19.93
C PHE A 1 9.82 -15.29 20.86
N LYS A 2 9.44 -16.44 21.41
CA LYS A 2 8.59 -16.46 22.60
C LYS A 2 9.51 -16.22 23.80
N LEU A 3 9.26 -15.16 24.54
CA LEU A 3 9.88 -14.95 25.83
C LEU A 3 9.45 -16.10 26.73
N GLU A 4 10.38 -16.98 27.11
CA GLU A 4 10.07 -18.18 27.90
C GLU A 4 9.58 -17.85 29.32
N GLU A 5 9.88 -16.66 29.86
CA GLU A 5 9.45 -16.21 31.20
C GLU A 5 9.28 -14.67 31.25
N PRO A 6 8.21 -14.08 30.70
CA PRO A 6 8.03 -12.63 30.63
C PRO A 6 7.90 -11.96 32.01
N ASP A 7 7.50 -12.71 33.04
CA ASP A 7 7.30 -12.17 34.39
C ASP A 7 8.60 -11.94 35.17
N LYS A 8 9.70 -12.58 34.75
CA LYS A 8 11.03 -12.40 35.37
C LYS A 8 11.83 -11.20 34.85
N LEU A 9 11.35 -10.56 33.77
CA LEU A 9 12.05 -9.42 33.18
C LEU A 9 11.84 -8.13 34.00
N SER A 10 12.89 -7.38 34.16
CA SER A 10 12.80 -6.00 34.68
C SER A 10 11.95 -5.11 33.74
N PRO A 11 11.38 -3.99 34.22
CA PRO A 11 10.64 -3.07 33.38
C PRO A 11 11.43 -2.58 32.16
N TYR A 12 12.73 -2.36 32.28
CA TYR A 12 13.60 -1.95 31.17
C TYR A 12 13.73 -3.05 30.10
N GLU A 13 13.92 -4.31 30.55
CA GLU A 13 14.01 -5.45 29.64
C GLU A 13 12.67 -5.69 28.93
N LYS A 14 11.54 -5.53 29.62
CA LYS A 14 10.20 -5.61 29.01
C LYS A 14 10.02 -4.54 27.91
N ILE A 15 10.43 -3.30 28.16
CA ILE A 15 10.43 -2.22 27.18
C ILE A 15 11.29 -2.61 25.97
N ALA A 16 12.54 -3.02 26.19
CA ALA A 16 13.46 -3.36 25.11
C ALA A 16 12.92 -4.52 24.26
N CYS A 17 12.39 -5.56 24.87
CA CYS A 17 11.79 -6.70 24.17
C CYS A 17 10.57 -6.29 23.35
N ASN A 18 9.61 -5.58 23.93
CA ASN A 18 8.42 -5.12 23.21
C ASN A 18 8.80 -4.16 22.09
N TYR A 19 9.76 -3.27 22.30
CA TYR A 19 10.24 -2.36 21.26
C TYR A 19 10.86 -3.13 20.07
N VAL A 20 11.74 -4.10 20.33
CA VAL A 20 12.35 -4.93 19.28
C VAL A 20 11.30 -5.76 18.54
N LEU A 21 10.35 -6.34 19.26
CA LEU A 21 9.24 -7.10 18.64
C LEU A 21 8.35 -6.18 17.80
N GLY A 22 8.00 -5.01 18.30
CA GLY A 22 7.24 -4.02 17.54
C GLY A 22 7.97 -3.59 16.26
N MET A 23 9.28 -3.34 16.34
CA MET A 23 10.12 -3.02 15.18
C MET A 23 10.25 -4.19 14.20
N ALA A 24 10.39 -5.41 14.70
CA ALA A 24 10.47 -6.61 13.85
C ALA A 24 9.16 -6.84 13.07
N VAL A 25 8.01 -6.72 13.74
CA VAL A 25 6.70 -6.79 13.09
C VAL A 25 6.53 -5.65 12.09
N SER A 26 6.95 -4.42 12.44
CA SER A 26 6.88 -3.28 11.53
C SER A 26 7.72 -3.49 10.26
N ASN A 27 8.89 -4.09 10.38
CA ASN A 27 9.76 -4.38 9.25
C ASN A 27 9.19 -5.50 8.37
N SER A 28 8.65 -6.57 8.96
CA SER A 28 8.02 -7.66 8.20
C SER A 28 6.77 -7.19 7.46
N VAL A 29 6.03 -6.30 8.07
CA VAL A 29 4.85 -5.65 7.51
C VAL A 29 5.18 -4.76 6.29
N MET A 30 6.36 -4.14 6.29
CA MET A 30 6.84 -3.36 5.13
C MET A 30 7.35 -4.21 3.97
N GLU A 31 7.71 -5.48 4.22
CA GLU A 31 8.18 -6.42 3.19
C GLU A 31 7.06 -7.23 2.52
N GLU A 32 5.97 -7.51 3.22
CA GLU A 32 4.84 -8.32 2.74
C GLU A 32 3.52 -7.56 2.93
N ASN A 33 2.65 -7.58 1.92
CA ASN A 33 1.32 -6.97 1.95
C ASN A 33 0.64 -7.07 3.32
N MET A 34 0.50 -5.95 3.98
CA MET A 34 -0.07 -5.78 5.31
C MET A 34 -1.41 -6.52 5.50
N LEU A 35 -1.42 -7.55 6.30
CA LEU A 35 -2.64 -8.03 6.92
C LEU A 35 -2.97 -7.07 8.08
N LYS A 36 -4.23 -6.69 8.24
CA LYS A 36 -4.70 -5.80 9.34
C LYS A 36 -4.33 -6.34 10.74
N GLU A 37 -4.08 -7.64 10.85
CA GLU A 37 -3.67 -8.29 12.10
C GLU A 37 -2.24 -7.95 12.51
N ASP A 38 -1.30 -7.89 11.55
CA ASP A 38 0.11 -7.54 11.84
C ASP A 38 0.22 -6.10 12.31
N PHE A 39 -0.60 -5.21 11.74
CA PHE A 39 -0.74 -3.83 12.19
C PHE A 39 -1.18 -3.74 13.65
N LYS A 40 -2.17 -4.53 14.01
CA LYS A 40 -2.70 -4.59 15.38
C LYS A 40 -1.66 -5.12 16.35
N GLN A 41 -0.94 -6.16 15.96
CA GLN A 41 0.11 -6.77 16.78
C GLN A 41 1.31 -5.82 16.99
N GLY A 42 1.77 -5.15 15.93
CA GLY A 42 2.85 -4.16 16.03
C GLY A 42 2.48 -3.01 16.97
N LYS A 43 1.26 -2.49 16.84
CA LYS A 43 0.73 -1.45 17.72
C LYS A 43 0.67 -1.90 19.17
N GLU A 44 0.21 -3.13 19.45
CA GLU A 44 0.14 -3.69 20.81
C GLU A 44 1.50 -3.74 21.49
N TYR A 45 2.55 -4.13 20.77
CA TYR A 45 3.91 -4.10 21.32
C TYR A 45 4.35 -2.68 21.68
N PHE A 46 4.05 -1.67 20.87
CA PHE A 46 4.40 -0.28 21.19
C PHE A 46 3.55 0.31 22.31
N ASP A 47 2.28 -0.07 22.42
CA ASP A 47 1.44 0.32 23.55
C ASP A 47 1.96 -0.30 24.87
N ASN A 48 2.47 -1.54 24.84
CA ASN A 48 3.14 -2.16 25.96
C ASN A 48 4.44 -1.44 26.34
N VAL A 49 5.21 -0.94 25.36
CA VAL A 49 6.38 -0.08 25.63
C VAL A 49 5.98 1.17 26.42
N LEU A 50 4.88 1.84 26.03
CA LEU A 50 4.41 3.02 26.75
C LEU A 50 4.00 2.69 28.19
N THR A 51 3.26 1.60 28.38
CA THR A 51 2.78 1.15 29.69
C THR A 51 3.92 0.82 30.63
N GLU A 52 4.96 0.15 30.14
CA GLU A 52 6.14 -0.17 30.95
C GLU A 52 7.05 1.04 31.17
N ALA A 53 7.13 1.95 30.19
CA ALA A 53 7.93 3.17 30.30
C ALA A 53 7.42 4.13 31.37
N GLU A 54 6.10 4.15 31.66
CA GLU A 54 5.53 4.94 32.75
C GLU A 54 6.00 4.51 34.14
N LYS A 55 6.50 3.28 34.28
CA LYS A 55 7.05 2.73 35.52
C LYS A 55 8.51 3.09 35.76
N LEU A 56 9.18 3.71 34.77
CA LEU A 56 10.59 4.04 34.82
C LEU A 56 10.82 5.55 34.91
N PRO A 57 11.94 5.97 35.56
CA PRO A 57 12.38 7.35 35.46
C PRO A 57 12.60 7.74 33.99
N LEU A 58 12.18 8.94 33.63
CA LEU A 58 12.17 9.46 32.25
C LEU A 58 13.52 9.27 31.52
N ARG A 59 14.63 9.39 32.22
CA ARG A 59 16.00 9.21 31.68
C ARG A 59 16.28 7.82 31.11
N TYR A 60 15.62 6.77 31.60
CA TYR A 60 15.80 5.41 31.11
C TYR A 60 14.87 5.09 29.93
N ALA A 61 13.70 5.70 29.91
CA ALA A 61 12.71 5.52 28.84
C ALA A 61 13.06 6.30 27.56
N TYR A 62 13.98 7.27 27.63
CA TYR A 62 14.32 8.13 26.48
C TYR A 62 14.76 7.39 25.21
N ASN A 63 15.48 6.29 25.34
CA ASN A 63 15.97 5.55 24.17
C ASN A 63 14.85 4.92 23.35
N PHE A 64 13.67 4.73 23.94
CA PHE A 64 12.55 4.02 23.34
C PHE A 64 11.36 4.92 23.04
N LEU A 65 10.99 5.80 23.95
CA LEU A 65 9.76 6.59 23.86
C LEU A 65 9.64 7.44 22.60
N PRO A 66 10.64 8.22 22.17
CA PRO A 66 10.51 9.04 20.97
C PRO A 66 10.20 8.19 19.74
N ASN A 67 10.95 7.12 19.52
CA ASN A 67 10.72 6.22 18.39
C ASN A 67 9.38 5.46 18.51
N THR A 68 8.98 5.10 19.73
CA THR A 68 7.69 4.44 19.99
C THR A 68 6.52 5.35 19.62
N TYR A 69 6.53 6.60 20.09
CA TYR A 69 5.49 7.57 19.72
C TYR A 69 5.44 7.81 18.23
N PHE A 70 6.60 7.85 17.62
CA PHE A 70 6.67 7.96 16.18
C PHE A 70 6.00 6.80 15.46
N MET A 71 6.34 5.59 15.81
CA MET A 71 5.71 4.40 15.23
C MET A 71 4.21 4.41 15.48
N LEU A 72 3.77 4.78 16.68
CA LEU A 72 2.35 4.90 17.00
C LEU A 72 1.64 6.00 16.17
N CYS A 73 2.31 7.12 15.90
CA CYS A 73 1.76 8.13 14.96
C CYS A 73 1.61 7.56 13.55
N ALA A 74 2.56 6.73 13.09
CA ALA A 74 2.50 6.08 11.78
C ALA A 74 1.41 4.99 11.74
N TYR A 75 1.22 4.25 12.83
CA TYR A 75 0.17 3.23 12.96
C TYR A 75 -1.22 3.79 13.17
N ALA A 76 -1.37 5.03 13.61
CA ALA A 76 -2.66 5.65 13.87
C ALA A 76 -3.41 5.89 12.55
N ALA A 77 -4.39 5.03 12.27
CA ALA A 77 -5.30 5.20 11.13
C ALA A 77 -6.29 6.35 11.36
N ASP A 78 -6.64 6.61 12.63
CA ASP A 78 -7.52 7.71 13.03
C ASP A 78 -6.70 8.99 13.29
N PRO A 79 -7.08 10.14 12.66
CA PRO A 79 -6.43 11.44 12.89
C PRO A 79 -6.43 11.88 14.37
N TRP A 80 -7.47 11.56 15.12
CA TRP A 80 -7.57 11.86 16.55
C TRP A 80 -6.54 11.09 17.37
N GLU A 81 -6.39 9.81 17.09
CA GLU A 81 -5.39 8.97 17.73
C GLU A 81 -3.97 9.46 17.42
N ARG A 82 -3.72 9.79 16.16
CA ARG A 82 -2.44 10.37 15.73
C ARG A 82 -2.12 11.66 16.47
N GLY A 83 -3.07 12.59 16.54
CA GLY A 83 -2.92 13.86 17.26
C GLY A 83 -2.59 13.66 18.74
N LYS A 84 -3.24 12.68 19.40
CA LYS A 84 -2.94 12.30 20.79
C LYS A 84 -1.50 11.79 20.98
N TYR A 85 -1.05 10.89 20.11
CA TYR A 85 0.33 10.39 20.17
C TYR A 85 1.34 11.50 19.85
N ALA A 86 1.09 12.32 18.86
CA ALA A 86 1.95 13.43 18.47
C ALA A 86 2.10 14.47 19.58
N THR A 87 1.00 14.77 20.31
CA THR A 87 1.04 15.67 21.46
C THR A 87 1.89 15.10 22.60
N ARG A 88 1.68 13.82 22.93
CA ARG A 88 2.51 13.15 23.94
C ARG A 88 3.98 13.08 23.52
N TYR A 89 4.22 12.85 22.24
CA TYR A 89 5.55 12.84 21.65
C TYR A 89 6.26 14.17 21.86
N LEU A 90 5.63 15.28 21.47
CA LEU A 90 6.18 16.62 21.67
C LEU A 90 6.48 16.91 23.15
N ASN A 91 5.52 16.61 24.02
CA ASN A 91 5.69 16.82 25.47
C ASN A 91 6.84 16.00 26.04
N THR A 92 7.03 14.78 25.55
CA THR A 92 8.15 13.90 25.94
C THR A 92 9.48 14.55 25.54
N ILE A 93 9.62 15.04 24.30
CA ILE A 93 10.85 15.66 23.81
C ILE A 93 11.15 16.94 24.58
N LEU A 94 10.16 17.79 24.81
CA LEU A 94 10.32 19.03 25.58
C LEU A 94 10.69 18.73 27.04
N GLY A 95 10.09 17.71 27.65
CA GLY A 95 10.44 17.24 29.00
C GLY A 95 11.91 16.80 29.09
N TYR A 96 12.40 16.10 28.09
CA TYR A 96 13.82 15.68 28.04
C TYR A 96 14.78 16.84 27.87
N SER A 97 14.41 17.89 27.16
CA SER A 97 15.26 19.07 26.96
C SER A 97 15.60 19.78 28.29
N ASN A 98 14.77 19.56 29.30
CA ASN A 98 14.98 20.13 30.65
C ASN A 98 15.90 19.26 31.56
N ILE A 99 16.35 18.10 31.08
CA ILE A 99 17.24 17.21 31.82
C ILE A 99 18.71 17.51 31.44
N PRO A 100 19.57 18.00 32.35
CA PRO A 100 20.93 18.43 32.02
C PRO A 100 21.80 17.34 31.36
N GLU A 101 21.62 16.10 31.75
CA GLU A 101 22.36 14.95 31.20
C GLU A 101 21.94 14.64 29.74
N MET A 102 20.72 14.99 29.35
CA MET A 102 20.17 14.77 28.02
C MET A 102 20.53 15.89 27.04
N SER A 103 20.79 17.10 27.54
CA SER A 103 21.26 18.23 26.73
C SER A 103 22.64 17.98 26.10
N LYS A 104 23.40 17.01 26.62
CA LYS A 104 24.74 16.62 26.12
C LYS A 104 24.67 15.59 24.96
N ARG A 105 23.49 15.03 24.66
CA ARG A 105 23.35 14.09 23.52
C ARG A 105 23.45 14.83 22.19
N PRO A 106 23.81 14.13 21.09
CA PRO A 106 23.96 14.78 19.80
C PRO A 106 22.74 15.64 19.48
N TYR A 107 22.99 16.91 19.28
CA TYR A 107 21.97 17.94 19.00
C TYR A 107 21.05 17.59 17.84
N ALA A 108 21.59 16.90 16.83
CA ALA A 108 20.86 16.41 15.66
C ALA A 108 19.69 15.47 16.03
N THR A 109 19.89 14.55 17.00
CA THR A 109 18.85 13.58 17.38
C THR A 109 17.62 14.26 17.99
N ASN A 110 17.84 15.24 18.87
CA ASN A 110 16.73 15.97 19.51
C ASN A 110 15.98 16.84 18.48
N LYS A 111 16.69 17.48 17.56
CA LYS A 111 16.07 18.29 16.50
C LYS A 111 15.27 17.44 15.53
N ARG A 112 15.78 16.26 15.22
CA ARG A 112 15.06 15.28 14.39
C ARG A 112 13.73 14.88 15.00
N HIS A 113 13.73 14.45 16.26
CA HIS A 113 12.50 14.11 16.97
C HIS A 113 11.53 15.28 17.08
N LEU A 114 12.04 16.48 17.33
CA LEU A 114 11.23 17.68 17.41
C LEU A 114 10.58 18.03 16.06
N LEU A 115 11.35 17.93 14.98
CA LEU A 115 10.86 18.13 13.62
C LEU A 115 9.73 17.19 13.30
N SER A 116 9.89 15.91 13.62
CA SER A 116 8.83 14.91 13.40
C SER A 116 7.59 15.13 14.26
N ALA A 117 7.77 15.53 15.51
CA ALA A 117 6.63 15.83 16.38
C ALA A 117 5.82 17.01 15.83
N TYR A 118 6.49 18.08 15.38
CA TYR A 118 5.82 19.22 14.75
C TYR A 118 5.15 18.84 13.43
N SER A 119 5.78 18.02 12.61
CA SER A 119 5.18 17.50 11.38
C SER A 119 3.91 16.73 11.68
N ASN A 120 3.96 15.75 12.61
CA ASN A 120 2.78 14.95 12.96
C ASN A 120 1.64 15.79 13.57
N LEU A 121 1.96 16.82 14.34
CA LEU A 121 0.94 17.75 14.86
C LEU A 121 0.36 18.61 13.74
N ALA A 122 1.19 19.13 12.85
CA ALA A 122 0.74 19.92 11.71
C ALA A 122 -0.28 19.17 10.84
N ILE A 123 -0.02 17.87 10.60
CA ILE A 123 -0.93 17.02 9.81
C ILE A 123 -2.14 16.47 10.61
N SER A 124 -2.28 16.81 11.88
CA SER A 124 -3.37 16.35 12.74
C SER A 124 -4.41 17.43 13.01
N ALA A 125 -4.71 18.29 12.02
CA ALA A 125 -5.60 19.44 12.18
C ALA A 125 -7.01 19.08 12.65
N GLU A 126 -7.53 17.91 12.29
CA GLU A 126 -8.84 17.42 12.75
C GLU A 126 -8.85 17.16 14.25
N ALA A 127 -7.75 16.72 14.82
CA ALA A 127 -7.65 16.37 16.23
C ALA A 127 -7.35 17.56 17.14
N ILE A 128 -6.48 18.47 16.69
CA ILE A 128 -5.97 19.56 17.54
C ILE A 128 -6.52 20.94 17.17
N GLY A 129 -7.29 21.03 16.08
CA GLY A 129 -7.81 22.25 15.52
C GLY A 129 -6.85 22.93 14.53
N LYS A 130 -7.44 23.64 13.56
CA LYS A 130 -6.72 24.25 12.44
C LYS A 130 -5.67 25.26 12.89
N ASP A 131 -5.98 26.12 13.84
CA ASP A 131 -5.09 27.21 14.28
C ASP A 131 -3.83 26.64 14.95
N LEU A 132 -4.01 25.64 15.80
CA LEU A 132 -2.89 24.98 16.46
C LEU A 132 -2.02 24.18 15.48
N ALA A 133 -2.65 23.45 14.57
CA ALA A 133 -1.94 22.75 13.49
C ALA A 133 -1.14 23.74 12.61
N THR A 134 -1.70 24.90 12.30
CA THR A 134 -1.01 25.98 11.57
C THR A 134 0.21 26.49 12.34
N SER A 135 0.09 26.67 13.64
CA SER A 135 1.22 27.07 14.48
C SER A 135 2.34 26.04 14.46
N TYR A 136 2.02 24.75 14.59
CA TYR A 136 3.01 23.68 14.50
C TYR A 136 3.61 23.53 13.09
N PHE A 137 2.83 23.79 12.05
CA PHE A 137 3.35 23.82 10.68
C PHE A 137 4.40 24.92 10.49
N HIS A 138 4.17 26.11 11.04
CA HIS A 138 5.17 27.18 11.03
C HIS A 138 6.43 26.83 11.83
N GLU A 139 6.29 26.22 13.03
CA GLU A 139 7.45 25.77 13.80
C GLU A 139 8.22 24.65 13.08
N PHE A 140 7.51 23.74 12.40
CA PHE A 140 8.14 22.74 11.53
C PHE A 140 8.98 23.40 10.43
N GLN A 141 8.41 24.33 9.68
CA GLN A 141 9.11 25.02 8.58
C GLN A 141 10.32 25.80 9.09
N LYS A 142 10.16 26.51 10.19
CA LYS A 142 11.24 27.27 10.83
C LYS A 142 12.39 26.35 11.29
N LEU A 143 12.04 25.22 11.90
CA LEU A 143 13.02 24.25 12.39
C LEU A 143 13.75 23.57 11.23
N LEU A 144 13.02 23.14 10.19
CA LEU A 144 13.60 22.52 8.99
C LEU A 144 14.55 23.47 8.25
N LYS A 145 14.18 24.74 8.14
CA LYS A 145 15.03 25.78 7.54
C LYS A 145 16.29 26.04 8.37
N ALA A 146 16.18 26.05 9.69
CA ALA A 146 17.30 26.31 10.59
C ALA A 146 18.26 25.11 10.71
N TYR A 147 17.73 23.90 10.59
CA TYR A 147 18.44 22.64 10.80
C TYR A 147 18.05 21.60 9.72
N PRO A 148 18.44 21.80 8.46
CA PRO A 148 18.12 20.87 7.38
C PRO A 148 18.69 19.47 7.62
N GLU A 149 19.79 19.34 8.36
CA GLU A 149 20.41 18.08 8.75
C GLU A 149 19.57 17.28 9.76
N ALA A 150 18.57 17.88 10.38
CA ALA A 150 17.61 17.19 11.23
C ALA A 150 16.58 16.37 10.42
N ALA A 151 16.48 16.63 9.14
CA ALA A 151 15.66 15.83 8.25
C ALA A 151 16.12 14.36 8.24
N SER A 152 15.19 13.42 8.19
CA SER A 152 15.51 11.97 8.20
C SER A 152 15.85 11.45 6.83
N THR A 153 15.38 12.14 5.79
CA THR A 153 15.70 11.89 4.39
C THR A 153 16.37 13.10 3.79
N THR A 154 15.69 13.80 2.92
CA THR A 154 16.11 15.11 2.43
C THR A 154 15.17 16.19 2.96
N PRO A 155 15.66 17.41 3.21
CA PRO A 155 14.83 18.51 3.66
C PRO A 155 13.66 18.81 2.72
N GLU A 156 13.89 18.67 1.39
CA GLU A 156 12.88 18.90 0.36
C GLU A 156 11.74 17.90 0.45
N TYR A 157 12.09 16.62 0.58
CA TYR A 157 11.06 15.58 0.72
C TYR A 157 10.19 15.82 1.94
N GLU A 158 10.81 16.13 3.10
CA GLU A 158 10.10 16.38 4.34
C GLU A 158 9.18 17.57 4.26
N LEU A 159 9.68 18.62 3.62
CA LEU A 159 8.87 19.82 3.36
C LEU A 159 7.66 19.47 2.50
N TYR A 160 7.85 18.79 1.38
CA TYR A 160 6.76 18.46 0.46
C TYR A 160 5.75 17.52 1.11
N TYR A 161 6.23 16.48 1.80
CA TYR A 161 5.36 15.52 2.48
C TYR A 161 4.52 16.18 3.58
N THR A 162 5.15 16.93 4.46
CA THR A 162 4.44 17.59 5.56
C THR A 162 3.48 18.66 5.04
N SER A 163 3.90 19.45 4.05
CA SER A 163 3.06 20.48 3.46
C SER A 163 1.85 19.90 2.74
N ALA A 164 2.03 18.86 1.91
CA ALA A 164 0.92 18.22 1.22
C ALA A 164 -0.11 17.70 2.22
N ASN A 165 0.31 16.93 3.23
CA ASN A 165 -0.62 16.39 4.23
C ASN A 165 -1.26 17.49 5.08
N TYR A 166 -0.52 18.53 5.46
CA TYR A 166 -1.07 19.66 6.20
C TYR A 166 -2.17 20.36 5.38
N TYR A 167 -1.90 20.71 4.12
CA TYR A 167 -2.88 21.40 3.29
C TYR A 167 -4.09 20.51 2.94
N LEU A 168 -3.90 19.21 2.78
CA LEU A 168 -4.99 18.25 2.63
C LEU A 168 -5.92 18.29 3.85
N ASN A 169 -5.35 18.22 5.05
CA ASN A 169 -6.12 18.16 6.30
C ASN A 169 -6.83 19.49 6.63
N ILE A 170 -6.28 20.63 6.23
CA ILE A 170 -6.97 21.90 6.37
C ILE A 170 -7.88 22.25 5.19
N LYS A 171 -7.99 21.32 4.21
CA LYS A 171 -8.82 21.44 3.00
C LYS A 171 -8.43 22.60 2.07
N ASP A 172 -7.17 23.02 2.09
CA ASP A 172 -6.60 23.92 1.07
C ASP A 172 -6.12 23.08 -0.13
N TYR A 173 -7.09 22.64 -0.94
CA TYR A 173 -6.83 21.68 -2.01
C TYR A 173 -5.90 22.23 -3.11
N MET A 174 -5.89 23.56 -3.35
CA MET A 174 -4.97 24.14 -4.34
C MET A 174 -3.52 23.97 -3.90
N LYS A 175 -3.19 24.33 -2.67
CA LYS A 175 -1.84 24.14 -2.13
C LYS A 175 -1.50 22.66 -1.94
N PHE A 176 -2.48 21.84 -1.56
CA PHE A 176 -2.27 20.39 -1.51
C PHE A 176 -1.83 19.85 -2.86
N ILE A 177 -2.47 20.24 -3.97
CA ILE A 177 -2.12 19.82 -5.32
C ILE A 177 -0.68 20.25 -5.67
N GLU A 178 -0.32 21.51 -5.40
CA GLU A 178 1.02 22.05 -5.64
C GLU A 178 2.12 21.24 -4.94
N PHE A 179 1.94 21.00 -3.64
CA PHE A 179 2.93 20.23 -2.86
C PHE A 179 2.90 18.73 -3.17
N SER A 180 1.74 18.17 -3.54
CA SER A 180 1.63 16.79 -4.02
C SER A 180 2.39 16.60 -5.33
N ASP A 181 2.31 17.55 -6.26
CA ASP A 181 3.05 17.49 -7.52
C ASP A 181 4.56 17.51 -7.27
N SER A 182 5.02 18.38 -6.37
CA SER A 182 6.42 18.43 -5.96
C SER A 182 6.87 17.12 -5.33
N LEU A 183 6.06 16.54 -4.43
CA LEU A 183 6.32 15.28 -3.77
C LEU A 183 6.32 14.09 -4.75
N ILE A 184 5.34 14.03 -5.64
CA ILE A 184 5.24 12.99 -6.68
C ILE A 184 6.46 13.04 -7.60
N ASN A 185 6.84 14.24 -8.05
CA ASN A 185 8.01 14.42 -8.93
C ASN A 185 9.31 14.03 -8.24
N PHE A 186 9.47 14.39 -6.98
CA PHE A 186 10.61 13.97 -6.17
C PHE A 186 10.63 12.44 -6.00
N SER A 187 9.48 11.85 -5.68
CA SER A 187 9.33 10.42 -5.41
C SER A 187 9.52 9.55 -6.66
N LYS A 188 9.20 10.06 -7.85
CA LYS A 188 9.45 9.35 -9.12
C LYS A 188 10.94 9.08 -9.37
N GLN A 189 11.83 9.89 -8.80
CA GLN A 189 13.29 9.73 -8.93
C GLN A 189 13.86 8.66 -8.01
N ILE A 190 13.10 8.22 -7.01
CA ILE A 190 13.55 7.27 -5.99
C ILE A 190 12.63 6.04 -6.02
N PRO A 191 13.13 4.86 -6.47
CA PRO A 191 12.29 3.64 -6.64
C PRO A 191 11.49 3.23 -5.40
N LEU A 192 11.98 3.61 -4.25
CA LEU A 192 11.49 3.36 -2.91
C LEU A 192 10.08 3.93 -2.60
N TYR A 193 9.64 4.97 -3.30
CA TYR A 193 8.43 5.76 -2.94
C TYR A 193 7.20 5.50 -3.81
N LYS A 194 7.18 4.42 -4.61
CA LYS A 194 6.08 4.18 -5.57
C LYS A 194 4.69 4.10 -4.93
N GLU A 195 4.57 3.47 -3.77
CA GLU A 195 3.28 3.35 -3.08
C GLU A 195 2.78 4.72 -2.60
N HIS A 196 3.69 5.57 -2.14
CA HIS A 196 3.35 6.95 -1.78
C HIS A 196 2.84 7.73 -2.99
N VAL A 197 3.48 7.59 -4.16
CA VAL A 197 3.01 8.23 -5.40
C VAL A 197 1.54 7.87 -5.67
N ILE A 198 1.19 6.59 -5.58
CA ILE A 198 -0.18 6.10 -5.82
C ILE A 198 -1.18 6.75 -4.87
N ALA A 199 -0.85 6.82 -3.57
CA ALA A 199 -1.72 7.42 -2.56
C ALA A 199 -1.95 8.92 -2.83
N TYR A 200 -0.90 9.66 -3.19
CA TYR A 200 -1.02 11.08 -3.48
C TYR A 200 -1.73 11.36 -4.81
N VAL A 201 -1.54 10.54 -5.83
CA VAL A 201 -2.29 10.65 -7.09
C VAL A 201 -3.79 10.43 -6.85
N SER A 202 -4.14 9.43 -6.02
CA SER A 202 -5.53 9.20 -5.62
C SER A 202 -6.13 10.39 -4.87
N ALA A 203 -5.42 10.88 -3.84
CA ALA A 203 -5.86 12.03 -3.05
C ALA A 203 -5.98 13.32 -3.89
N LYS A 204 -5.09 13.50 -4.87
CA LYS A 204 -5.11 14.61 -5.82
C LYS A 204 -6.33 14.56 -6.73
N ALA A 205 -6.72 13.37 -7.21
CA ALA A 205 -7.96 13.21 -7.98
C ALA A 205 -9.18 13.65 -7.16
N ALA A 206 -9.26 13.26 -5.90
CA ALA A 206 -10.32 13.66 -4.99
C ALA A 206 -10.30 15.17 -4.67
N ALA A 207 -9.12 15.76 -4.58
CA ALA A 207 -8.96 17.21 -4.38
C ALA A 207 -9.46 18.00 -5.60
N TYR A 208 -9.14 17.57 -6.82
CA TYR A 208 -9.67 18.18 -8.05
C TYR A 208 -11.19 18.07 -8.13
N ASP A 209 -11.74 16.92 -7.76
CA ASP A 209 -13.21 16.74 -7.71
C ASP A 209 -13.85 17.70 -6.71
N SER A 210 -13.26 17.86 -5.53
CA SER A 210 -13.69 18.81 -4.50
C SER A 210 -13.66 20.27 -4.98
N LEU A 211 -12.72 20.59 -5.85
CA LEU A 211 -12.59 21.91 -6.51
C LEU A 211 -13.49 22.06 -7.74
N ARG A 212 -14.26 21.05 -8.11
CA ARG A 212 -15.08 20.95 -9.32
C ARG A 212 -14.25 21.06 -10.63
N MET A 213 -13.00 20.70 -10.56
CA MET A 213 -12.09 20.60 -11.71
C MET A 213 -12.18 19.18 -12.29
N TYR A 214 -13.34 18.86 -12.89
CA TYR A 214 -13.70 17.50 -13.26
C TYR A 214 -12.82 16.88 -14.34
N LYS A 215 -12.30 17.69 -15.24
CA LYS A 215 -11.36 17.24 -16.26
C LYS A 215 -10.06 16.75 -15.63
N GLU A 216 -9.48 17.56 -14.77
CA GLU A 216 -8.24 17.27 -14.05
C GLU A 216 -8.43 16.08 -13.10
N ALA A 217 -9.57 15.99 -12.42
CA ALA A 217 -9.94 14.85 -11.59
C ALA A 217 -9.99 13.56 -12.41
N TYR A 218 -10.61 13.58 -13.59
CA TYR A 218 -10.69 12.44 -14.49
C TYR A 218 -9.31 11.98 -14.98
N GLU A 219 -8.49 12.92 -15.50
CA GLU A 219 -7.14 12.58 -15.98
C GLU A 219 -6.25 12.01 -14.86
N THR A 220 -6.34 12.59 -13.67
CA THR A 220 -5.60 12.10 -12.50
C THR A 220 -6.10 10.73 -12.03
N SER A 221 -7.41 10.47 -12.09
CA SER A 221 -7.98 9.16 -11.77
C SER A 221 -7.55 8.07 -12.77
N LYS A 222 -7.38 8.44 -14.04
CA LYS A 222 -6.81 7.56 -15.07
C LYS A 222 -5.34 7.22 -14.77
N GLU A 223 -4.53 8.22 -14.41
CA GLU A 223 -3.15 7.98 -13.97
C GLU A 223 -3.09 7.04 -12.76
N TYR A 224 -3.96 7.25 -11.79
CA TYR A 224 -4.09 6.38 -10.62
C TYR A 224 -4.38 4.92 -10.99
N ALA A 225 -5.34 4.68 -11.88
CA ALA A 225 -5.71 3.33 -12.32
C ALA A 225 -4.53 2.60 -12.97
N VAL A 226 -3.79 3.28 -13.85
CA VAL A 226 -2.58 2.73 -14.50
C VAL A 226 -1.49 2.39 -13.49
N LEU A 227 -1.24 3.27 -12.52
CA LEU A 227 -0.25 3.03 -11.47
C LEU A 227 -0.62 1.83 -10.59
N LEU A 228 -1.90 1.71 -10.24
CA LEU A 228 -2.42 0.62 -9.42
C LEU A 228 -2.29 -0.74 -10.13
N ASP A 229 -2.65 -0.81 -11.42
CA ASP A 229 -2.50 -2.04 -12.21
C ASP A 229 -1.04 -2.45 -12.35
N THR A 230 -0.15 -1.48 -12.54
CA THR A 230 1.31 -1.74 -12.59
C THR A 230 1.80 -2.39 -11.29
N LEU A 231 1.36 -1.88 -10.16
CA LEU A 231 1.74 -2.41 -8.85
C LEU A 231 1.22 -3.85 -8.65
N ARG A 232 -0.06 -4.09 -8.97
CA ARG A 232 -0.65 -5.43 -8.91
C ARG A 232 0.07 -6.45 -9.78
N MET A 233 0.46 -6.07 -10.99
CA MET A 233 1.21 -6.96 -11.88
C MET A 233 2.62 -7.27 -11.33
N GLN A 234 3.29 -6.33 -10.68
CA GLN A 234 4.57 -6.56 -10.03
C GLN A 234 4.46 -7.54 -8.87
N GLU A 235 3.43 -7.39 -8.03
CA GLU A 235 3.16 -8.33 -6.93
C GLU A 235 2.87 -9.74 -7.42
N LEU A 236 2.04 -9.88 -8.45
CA LEU A 236 1.73 -11.17 -9.06
C LEU A 236 3.00 -11.84 -9.61
N ARG A 237 3.85 -11.08 -10.29
CA ARG A 237 5.12 -11.58 -10.81
C ARG A 237 6.06 -12.07 -9.71
N LYS A 238 6.20 -11.29 -8.63
CA LYS A 238 7.01 -11.70 -7.46
C LYS A 238 6.48 -12.99 -6.83
N LYS A 239 5.16 -13.12 -6.69
CA LYS A 239 4.53 -14.35 -6.18
C LYS A 239 4.81 -15.55 -7.10
N MET A 240 4.76 -15.37 -8.41
CA MET A 240 5.10 -16.43 -9.37
C MET A 240 6.56 -16.85 -9.29
N GLU A 241 7.50 -15.90 -9.22
CA GLU A 241 8.94 -16.18 -9.05
C GLU A 241 9.21 -16.96 -7.76
N ASN A 242 8.59 -16.58 -6.64
CA ASN A 242 8.72 -17.30 -5.38
C ASN A 242 8.18 -18.76 -5.47
N LEU A 243 7.05 -18.95 -6.15
CA LEU A 243 6.49 -20.29 -6.38
C LEU A 243 7.38 -21.15 -7.29
N GLU A 244 8.05 -20.56 -8.27
CA GLU A 244 9.02 -21.26 -9.13
C GLU A 244 10.26 -21.69 -8.34
N ILE A 245 10.77 -20.82 -7.47
CA ILE A 245 11.91 -21.13 -6.58
C ILE A 245 11.53 -22.26 -5.62
N GLU A 246 10.36 -22.21 -5.03
CA GLU A 246 9.85 -23.26 -4.13
C GLU A 246 9.69 -24.61 -4.85
N LYS A 247 9.13 -24.61 -6.06
CA LYS A 247 9.05 -25.81 -6.91
C LYS A 247 10.43 -26.35 -7.30
N GLY A 248 11.37 -25.48 -7.62
CA GLY A 248 12.76 -25.85 -7.91
C GLY A 248 13.46 -26.49 -6.71
N ALA A 249 13.32 -25.91 -5.53
CA ALA A 249 13.87 -26.44 -4.29
C ALA A 249 13.28 -27.83 -3.96
N ASN A 250 11.95 -27.98 -4.07
CA ASN A 250 11.29 -29.26 -3.84
C ASN A 250 11.74 -30.35 -4.82
N LYS A 251 11.97 -29.98 -6.09
CA LYS A 251 12.51 -30.92 -7.09
C LYS A 251 13.92 -31.41 -6.71
N LEU A 252 14.79 -30.53 -6.26
CA LEU A 252 16.15 -30.89 -5.81
C LEU A 252 16.15 -31.80 -4.57
N VAL A 253 15.23 -31.57 -3.62
CA VAL A 253 15.08 -32.41 -2.44
C VAL A 253 14.62 -33.83 -2.82
N ILE A 254 13.69 -33.94 -3.76
CA ILE A 254 13.22 -35.23 -4.28
C ILE A 254 14.35 -35.96 -5.02
N GLU A 255 15.10 -35.27 -5.83
CA GLU A 255 16.23 -35.79 -6.59
C GLU A 255 17.36 -36.27 -5.65
N LYS A 256 17.73 -35.50 -4.66
CA LYS A 256 18.69 -35.90 -3.63
C LYS A 256 18.25 -37.17 -2.88
N LYS A 257 16.96 -37.23 -2.52
CA LYS A 257 16.41 -38.38 -1.81
C LYS A 257 16.35 -39.67 -2.66
N SER A 258 16.12 -39.52 -3.97
CA SER A 258 16.17 -40.64 -4.89
C SER A 258 17.61 -41.17 -5.06
N LEU A 259 18.59 -40.28 -5.12
CA LEU A 259 20.02 -40.63 -5.21
C LEU A 259 20.53 -41.34 -3.95
N GLU A 260 20.13 -40.89 -2.77
CA GLU A 260 20.47 -41.54 -1.50
C GLU A 260 19.85 -42.95 -1.39
N LEU A 261 18.63 -43.13 -1.93
CA LEU A 261 17.97 -44.43 -2.00
C LEU A 261 18.65 -45.40 -2.99
N GLU A 262 19.16 -44.91 -4.10
CA GLU A 262 19.93 -45.69 -5.06
C GLU A 262 21.28 -46.13 -4.49
N LEU A 263 21.98 -45.23 -3.79
CA LEU A 263 23.25 -45.52 -3.12
C LEU A 263 23.12 -46.56 -1.99
N GLN A 264 22.01 -46.60 -1.29
CA GLN A 264 21.75 -47.65 -0.27
C GLN A 264 21.45 -49.02 -0.88
N LYS A 265 20.81 -49.06 -2.04
CA LYS A 265 20.52 -50.31 -2.76
C LYS A 265 21.78 -50.95 -3.33
N SER A 266 22.80 -50.22 -3.76
CA SER A 266 24.03 -50.75 -4.34
C SER A 266 24.98 -51.43 -3.34
N LYS A 267 24.70 -51.31 -2.04
CA LYS A 267 25.56 -51.88 -0.97
C LYS A 267 25.17 -53.26 -0.45
N LYS A 268 24.14 -53.87 -0.99
CA LYS A 268 23.73 -55.23 -0.57
C LYS A 268 23.90 -56.21 -1.69
N GLU A 269 25.05 -56.86 -1.66
CA GLU A 269 25.43 -57.95 -2.56
C GLU A 269 24.69 -59.26 -2.25
N ASN A 270 23.78 -59.63 -3.13
CA ASN A 270 23.45 -61.03 -3.40
C ASN A 270 22.73 -61.16 -4.76
N TYR A 271 23.60 -61.18 -5.77
CA TYR A 271 23.19 -60.93 -7.18
C TYR A 271 22.36 -62.06 -7.85
N LEU A 272 22.45 -63.27 -7.43
CA LEU A 272 21.78 -64.37 -8.17
C LEU A 272 20.28 -64.52 -7.80
N TYR A 273 19.91 -64.35 -6.55
CA TYR A 273 18.49 -64.44 -6.14
C TYR A 273 17.68 -63.19 -6.46
N ILE A 274 18.37 -62.05 -6.51
CA ILE A 274 17.74 -60.77 -6.78
C ILE A 274 17.38 -60.63 -8.29
N SER A 275 18.14 -61.27 -9.20
CA SER A 275 17.84 -61.14 -10.65
C SER A 275 16.53 -61.79 -11.06
N LEU A 276 16.18 -62.95 -10.49
CA LEU A 276 14.90 -63.62 -10.75
C LEU A 276 13.71 -62.93 -10.08
N LEU A 277 13.94 -62.44 -8.83
CA LEU A 277 12.92 -61.64 -8.13
C LEU A 277 12.75 -60.26 -8.79
N LEU A 278 13.84 -59.68 -9.27
CA LEU A 278 13.83 -58.42 -10.02
C LEU A 278 13.07 -58.54 -11.33
N LEU A 279 13.20 -59.66 -12.07
CA LEU A 279 12.46 -59.89 -13.32
C LEU A 279 10.92 -60.00 -13.06
N ALA A 280 10.53 -60.69 -12.00
CA ALA A 280 9.16 -60.79 -11.59
C ALA A 280 8.62 -59.42 -11.06
N LEU A 281 9.44 -58.72 -10.27
CA LEU A 281 9.12 -57.36 -9.80
C LEU A 281 9.09 -56.33 -10.93
N CYS A 282 10.00 -56.48 -11.93
CA CYS A 282 9.94 -55.60 -13.12
C CYS A 282 8.67 -55.83 -13.95
N ALA A 283 8.22 -57.07 -14.08
CA ALA A 283 6.97 -57.36 -14.79
C ALA A 283 5.75 -56.80 -14.04
N VAL A 284 5.72 -56.97 -12.71
CA VAL A 284 4.66 -56.40 -11.85
C VAL A 284 4.74 -54.86 -11.84
N PHE A 285 5.97 -54.34 -11.75
CA PHE A 285 6.19 -52.87 -11.79
C PHE A 285 5.84 -52.30 -13.18
N TYR A 286 6.11 -53.02 -14.24
CA TYR A 286 5.70 -52.59 -15.59
C TYR A 286 4.19 -52.51 -15.74
N ILE A 287 3.48 -53.51 -15.21
CA ILE A 287 2.01 -53.51 -15.16
C ILE A 287 1.48 -52.38 -14.26
N PHE A 288 2.12 -52.22 -13.09
CA PHE A 288 1.73 -51.18 -12.14
C PHE A 288 2.05 -49.77 -12.68
N PHE A 289 3.19 -49.64 -13.35
CA PHE A 289 3.62 -48.38 -14.03
C PHE A 289 2.70 -48.04 -15.21
N ARG A 290 2.28 -49.04 -15.98
CA ARG A 290 1.28 -48.84 -17.03
C ARG A 290 -0.07 -48.39 -16.47
N LEU A 291 -0.52 -49.02 -15.39
CA LEU A 291 -1.74 -48.64 -14.69
C LEU A 291 -1.63 -47.26 -14.02
N GLY A 292 -0.46 -46.96 -13.42
CA GLY A 292 -0.16 -45.67 -12.82
C GLY A 292 -0.08 -44.53 -13.86
N LYS A 293 0.59 -44.81 -15.01
CA LYS A 293 0.66 -43.84 -16.11
C LYS A 293 -0.72 -43.59 -16.73
N MET A 294 -1.55 -44.61 -16.79
CA MET A 294 -2.93 -44.48 -17.25
C MET A 294 -3.77 -43.66 -16.26
N ARG A 295 -3.57 -43.86 -14.95
CA ARG A 295 -4.22 -43.04 -13.90
C ARG A 295 -3.74 -41.58 -13.95
N SER A 296 -2.41 -41.34 -14.07
CA SER A 296 -1.89 -39.97 -14.16
C SER A 296 -2.32 -39.27 -15.44
N LEU A 297 -2.44 -40.01 -16.57
CA LEU A 297 -2.99 -39.48 -17.80
C LEU A 297 -4.47 -39.13 -17.68
N TYR A 298 -5.23 -39.99 -16.97
CA TYR A 298 -6.63 -39.74 -16.69
C TYR A 298 -6.80 -38.50 -15.77
N GLN A 299 -5.99 -38.38 -14.75
CA GLN A 299 -6.00 -37.21 -13.85
C GLN A 299 -5.57 -35.93 -14.58
N ALA A 300 -4.54 -36.01 -15.46
CA ALA A 300 -4.12 -34.90 -16.28
C ALA A 300 -5.22 -34.47 -17.27
N LEU A 301 -5.89 -35.45 -17.89
CA LEU A 301 -7.01 -35.19 -18.79
C LEU A 301 -8.20 -34.57 -18.04
N GLN A 302 -8.51 -35.11 -16.84
CA GLN A 302 -9.57 -34.59 -16.01
C GLN A 302 -9.29 -33.15 -15.57
N LYS A 303 -8.03 -32.88 -15.16
CA LYS A 303 -7.58 -31.54 -14.79
C LYS A 303 -7.59 -30.57 -15.99
N SER A 304 -7.20 -31.05 -17.16
CA SER A 304 -7.27 -30.27 -18.40
C SER A 304 -8.71 -29.93 -18.78
N ASN A 305 -9.62 -30.93 -18.66
CA ASN A 305 -11.05 -30.70 -18.89
C ASN A 305 -11.65 -29.73 -17.88
N GLU A 306 -11.24 -29.83 -16.61
CA GLU A 306 -11.68 -28.90 -15.57
C GLU A 306 -11.16 -27.47 -15.82
N GLN A 307 -9.91 -27.34 -16.28
CA GLN A 307 -9.35 -26.05 -16.69
C GLN A 307 -10.08 -25.46 -17.90
N VAL A 308 -10.41 -26.30 -18.90
CA VAL A 308 -11.21 -25.88 -20.04
C VAL A 308 -12.62 -25.45 -19.61
N LEU A 309 -13.20 -26.18 -18.66
CA LEU A 309 -14.52 -25.83 -18.11
C LEU A 309 -14.49 -24.49 -17.39
N ILE A 310 -13.46 -24.30 -16.51
CA ILE A 310 -13.26 -23.04 -15.79
C ILE A 310 -12.97 -21.89 -16.77
N ALA A 311 -12.15 -22.15 -17.81
CA ALA A 311 -11.86 -21.15 -18.82
C ALA A 311 -13.10 -20.78 -19.64
N ASN A 312 -13.92 -21.77 -20.01
CA ASN A 312 -15.21 -21.55 -20.67
C ASN A 312 -16.19 -20.78 -19.78
N GLN A 313 -16.27 -21.14 -18.48
CA GLN A 313 -17.11 -20.41 -17.54
C GLN A 313 -16.66 -18.95 -17.40
N LYS A 314 -15.36 -18.71 -17.24
CA LYS A 314 -14.81 -17.35 -17.19
C LYS A 314 -15.04 -16.56 -18.48
N ALA A 315 -14.91 -17.22 -19.64
CA ALA A 315 -15.20 -16.61 -20.92
C ALA A 315 -16.68 -16.24 -21.03
N GLN A 316 -17.56 -17.14 -20.60
CA GLN A 316 -18.99 -16.90 -20.60
C GLN A 316 -19.42 -15.79 -19.64
N GLU A 317 -18.88 -15.80 -18.41
CA GLU A 317 -19.07 -14.72 -17.43
C GLU A 317 -18.59 -13.37 -17.97
N SER A 318 -17.43 -13.38 -18.65
CA SER A 318 -16.89 -12.18 -19.29
C SER A 318 -17.82 -11.66 -20.40
N GLU A 319 -18.37 -12.58 -21.20
CA GLU A 319 -19.28 -12.23 -22.29
C GLU A 319 -20.64 -11.74 -21.77
N GLU A 320 -21.15 -12.36 -20.70
CA GLU A 320 -22.32 -11.89 -19.97
C GLU A 320 -22.14 -10.51 -19.35
N MET A 321 -20.98 -10.29 -18.70
CA MET A 321 -20.63 -8.98 -18.15
C MET A 321 -20.51 -7.92 -19.24
N LYS A 322 -19.88 -8.26 -20.38
CA LYS A 322 -19.77 -7.36 -21.54
C LYS A 322 -21.14 -7.01 -22.09
N THR A 323 -22.01 -7.99 -22.18
CA THR A 323 -23.39 -7.79 -22.67
C THR A 323 -24.21 -6.94 -21.70
N ALA A 324 -24.09 -7.21 -20.41
CA ALA A 324 -24.73 -6.42 -19.36
C ALA A 324 -24.18 -4.97 -19.32
N PHE A 325 -22.87 -4.82 -19.48
CA PHE A 325 -22.22 -3.53 -19.59
C PHE A 325 -22.76 -2.70 -20.77
N ILE A 326 -22.80 -3.29 -21.96
CA ILE A 326 -23.34 -2.62 -23.17
C ILE A 326 -24.81 -2.23 -22.96
N ARG A 327 -25.59 -3.10 -22.34
CA ARG A 327 -27.01 -2.82 -22.07
C ARG A 327 -27.17 -1.65 -21.09
N ASN A 328 -26.41 -1.68 -20.01
CA ASN A 328 -26.43 -0.61 -19.01
C ASN A 328 -25.95 0.72 -19.60
N MET A 329 -24.86 0.69 -20.36
CA MET A 329 -24.35 1.89 -21.04
C MET A 329 -25.36 2.45 -22.05
N SER A 330 -26.05 1.58 -22.79
CA SER A 330 -27.11 2.02 -23.73
C SER A 330 -28.25 2.72 -23.01
N HIS A 331 -28.57 2.26 -21.79
CA HIS A 331 -29.61 2.89 -20.96
C HIS A 331 -29.15 4.25 -20.40
N GLU A 332 -27.91 4.28 -19.87
CA GLU A 332 -27.30 5.47 -19.31
C GLU A 332 -27.04 6.57 -20.36
N ILE A 333 -26.75 6.20 -21.60
CA ILE A 333 -26.63 7.12 -22.74
C ILE A 333 -28.01 7.66 -23.16
N ARG A 334 -29.04 6.82 -23.15
CA ARG A 334 -30.38 7.21 -23.63
C ARG A 334 -31.00 8.31 -22.75
N THR A 335 -30.76 8.25 -21.45
CA THR A 335 -31.38 9.19 -20.49
C THR A 335 -30.93 10.65 -20.74
N PRO A 336 -29.63 10.99 -20.75
CA PRO A 336 -29.21 12.34 -21.07
C PRO A 336 -29.55 12.75 -22.50
N LEU A 337 -29.51 11.80 -23.44
CA LEU A 337 -29.87 12.09 -24.83
C LEU A 337 -31.35 12.49 -24.99
N ASN A 338 -32.25 11.78 -24.29
CA ASN A 338 -33.66 12.13 -24.26
C ASN A 338 -33.91 13.49 -23.60
N ALA A 339 -33.14 13.80 -22.51
CA ALA A 339 -33.22 15.10 -21.86
C ALA A 339 -32.74 16.22 -22.81
N ILE A 340 -31.61 16.02 -23.49
CA ILE A 340 -31.11 16.97 -24.48
C ILE A 340 -32.16 17.20 -25.57
N ASN A 341 -32.72 16.16 -26.17
CA ASN A 341 -33.72 16.26 -27.24
C ASN A 341 -34.99 16.97 -26.73
N GLY A 342 -35.53 16.53 -25.58
CA GLY A 342 -36.77 17.11 -25.04
C GLY A 342 -36.63 18.58 -24.69
N PHE A 343 -35.53 18.96 -24.02
CA PHE A 343 -35.31 20.37 -23.68
C PHE A 343 -34.90 21.21 -24.90
N SER A 344 -34.26 20.61 -25.91
CA SER A 344 -33.96 21.30 -27.17
C SER A 344 -35.26 21.62 -27.95
N GLU A 345 -36.26 20.72 -27.95
CA GLU A 345 -37.57 21.03 -28.53
C GLU A 345 -38.28 22.13 -27.74
N LEU A 346 -38.20 22.10 -26.40
CA LEU A 346 -38.83 23.11 -25.56
C LEU A 346 -38.25 24.51 -25.77
N ILE A 347 -36.91 24.66 -25.91
CA ILE A 347 -36.26 25.96 -26.15
C ILE A 347 -36.72 26.62 -27.44
N THR A 348 -37.14 25.87 -28.43
CA THR A 348 -37.62 26.39 -29.72
C THR A 348 -39.04 26.95 -29.70
N ASN A 349 -39.73 26.78 -28.57
CA ASN A 349 -41.09 27.26 -28.44
C ASN A 349 -41.08 28.79 -28.13
N ASP A 350 -41.86 29.55 -28.85
CA ASP A 350 -41.90 31.02 -28.75
C ASP A 350 -42.61 31.51 -27.48
N ASP A 351 -43.42 30.67 -26.79
CA ASP A 351 -44.20 31.03 -25.62
C ASP A 351 -43.38 30.92 -24.30
N ILE A 352 -42.11 30.54 -24.36
CA ILE A 352 -41.27 30.33 -23.17
C ILE A 352 -40.49 31.59 -22.81
N SER A 353 -40.46 31.92 -21.51
CA SER A 353 -39.73 33.05 -20.97
C SER A 353 -38.21 32.94 -21.16
N MET A 354 -37.50 34.07 -21.12
CA MET A 354 -36.04 34.09 -21.25
C MET A 354 -35.34 33.31 -20.12
N ASP A 355 -35.90 33.38 -18.91
CA ASP A 355 -35.37 32.67 -17.73
C ASP A 355 -35.54 31.14 -17.89
N GLU A 356 -36.67 30.69 -18.44
CA GLU A 356 -36.91 29.27 -18.73
C GLU A 356 -35.99 28.80 -19.87
N LYS A 357 -35.78 29.59 -20.91
CA LYS A 357 -34.83 29.27 -21.99
C LYS A 357 -33.43 29.10 -21.44
N GLN A 358 -33.04 29.94 -20.49
CA GLN A 358 -31.74 29.86 -19.86
C GLN A 358 -31.62 28.61 -18.95
N ALA A 359 -32.71 28.27 -18.23
CA ALA A 359 -32.78 27.06 -17.43
C ALA A 359 -32.68 25.79 -18.30
N PHE A 360 -33.43 25.72 -19.40
CA PHE A 360 -33.38 24.59 -20.33
C PHE A 360 -32.01 24.47 -21.04
N SER A 361 -31.43 25.60 -21.43
CA SER A 361 -30.07 25.63 -21.98
C SER A 361 -29.03 25.05 -21.01
N ARG A 362 -29.18 25.37 -19.72
CA ARG A 362 -28.32 24.81 -18.67
C ARG A 362 -28.49 23.32 -18.53
N ILE A 363 -29.74 22.81 -18.54
CA ILE A 363 -30.03 21.37 -18.46
C ILE A 363 -29.42 20.64 -19.68
N ILE A 364 -29.56 21.20 -20.88
CA ILE A 364 -28.96 20.65 -22.08
C ILE A 364 -27.45 20.58 -21.92
N TYR A 365 -26.83 21.68 -21.49
CA TYR A 365 -25.38 21.74 -21.30
C TYR A 365 -24.89 20.71 -20.29
N GLU A 366 -25.55 20.59 -19.14
CA GLU A 366 -25.23 19.62 -18.09
C GLU A 366 -25.35 18.16 -18.61
N ASN A 367 -26.38 17.86 -19.39
CA ASN A 367 -26.57 16.54 -19.98
C ASN A 367 -25.57 16.25 -21.11
N CYS A 368 -25.21 17.23 -21.93
CA CYS A 368 -24.12 17.12 -22.91
C CYS A 368 -22.78 16.84 -22.24
N TYR A 369 -22.51 17.55 -21.15
CA TYR A 369 -21.29 17.34 -20.37
C TYR A 369 -21.25 15.95 -19.76
N HIS A 370 -22.36 15.51 -19.18
CA HIS A 370 -22.49 14.17 -18.62
C HIS A 370 -22.29 13.06 -19.69
N LEU A 371 -22.90 13.22 -20.87
CA LEU A 371 -22.73 12.31 -21.98
C LEU A 371 -21.27 12.24 -22.47
N THR A 372 -20.62 13.41 -22.57
CA THR A 372 -19.20 13.49 -22.97
C THR A 372 -18.28 12.81 -21.96
N SER A 373 -18.50 13.02 -20.66
CA SER A 373 -17.78 12.35 -19.59
C SER A 373 -17.94 10.83 -19.67
N MET A 374 -19.16 10.36 -19.91
CA MET A 374 -19.45 8.95 -20.04
C MET A 374 -18.77 8.31 -21.27
N LEU A 375 -18.77 9.01 -22.41
CA LEU A 375 -18.06 8.57 -23.62
C LEU A 375 -16.56 8.47 -23.40
N ASN A 376 -15.98 9.41 -22.67
CA ASN A 376 -14.55 9.39 -22.31
C ASN A 376 -14.23 8.17 -21.40
N ASN A 377 -15.08 7.89 -20.41
CA ASN A 377 -14.96 6.71 -19.56
C ASN A 377 -15.03 5.40 -20.38
N LEU A 378 -15.95 5.33 -21.35
CA LEU A 378 -16.07 4.18 -22.26
C LEU A 378 -14.82 3.98 -23.12
N LEU A 379 -14.25 5.06 -23.64
CA LEU A 379 -13.02 5.03 -24.43
C LEU A 379 -11.84 4.55 -23.58
N GLU A 380 -11.76 4.99 -22.32
CA GLU A 380 -10.73 4.53 -21.39
C GLU A 380 -10.84 3.04 -21.09
N ILE A 381 -12.05 2.55 -20.79
CA ILE A 381 -12.30 1.11 -20.60
C ILE A 381 -11.90 0.33 -21.85
N ALA A 382 -12.25 0.81 -23.04
CA ALA A 382 -11.91 0.17 -24.30
C ALA A 382 -10.38 0.16 -24.57
N GLN A 383 -9.66 1.21 -24.15
CA GLN A 383 -8.20 1.27 -24.23
C GLN A 383 -7.54 0.28 -23.27
N LEU A 384 -8.03 0.20 -22.02
CA LEU A 384 -7.56 -0.77 -21.02
C LEU A 384 -7.79 -2.22 -21.46
N ASP A 385 -8.96 -2.51 -22.04
CA ASP A 385 -9.31 -3.85 -22.56
C ASP A 385 -8.47 -4.24 -23.78
N SER A 386 -8.03 -3.27 -24.59
CA SER A 386 -7.23 -3.54 -25.78
C SER A 386 -5.82 -4.03 -25.48
N GLY A 387 -5.36 -3.95 -24.24
CA GLY A 387 -4.06 -4.45 -23.79
C GLY A 387 -2.85 -3.75 -24.46
N ASN A 388 -3.08 -2.62 -25.13
CA ASN A 388 -2.06 -1.93 -25.92
C ASN A 388 -1.13 -1.01 -25.09
N ASP A 389 -1.45 -0.85 -23.81
CA ASP A 389 -0.60 -0.07 -22.92
C ASP A 389 0.50 -0.99 -22.34
N SER A 390 1.66 -0.96 -23.00
CA SER A 390 2.87 -1.50 -22.42
C SER A 390 3.27 -0.65 -21.22
N LEU A 391 2.79 -1.05 -20.04
CA LEU A 391 3.20 -0.39 -18.81
C LEU A 391 4.69 -0.61 -18.58
N PRO A 392 5.50 0.45 -18.43
CA PRO A 392 6.91 0.30 -18.14
C PRO A 392 7.09 -0.35 -16.75
N LEU A 393 7.46 -1.63 -16.75
CA LEU A 393 7.81 -2.34 -15.52
C LEU A 393 9.20 -1.87 -15.08
N VAL A 394 9.27 -1.18 -13.95
CA VAL A 394 10.54 -0.72 -13.37
C VAL A 394 10.92 -1.65 -12.20
N PRO A 395 12.10 -2.29 -12.22
CA PRO A 395 12.57 -3.10 -11.11
C PRO A 395 12.67 -2.26 -9.83
N THR A 396 11.96 -2.63 -8.78
CA THR A 396 11.95 -1.90 -7.51
C THR A 396 12.59 -2.74 -6.42
N ARG A 397 13.56 -2.18 -5.70
CA ARG A 397 14.19 -2.81 -4.55
C ARG A 397 13.35 -2.58 -3.31
N ILE A 398 12.55 -3.59 -2.93
CA ILE A 398 11.61 -3.50 -1.79
C ILE A 398 12.30 -3.13 -0.49
N HIS A 399 13.53 -3.62 -0.27
CA HIS A 399 14.32 -3.28 0.93
C HIS A 399 14.61 -1.78 1.03
N GLU A 400 14.97 -1.14 -0.07
CA GLU A 400 15.23 0.31 -0.12
C GLU A 400 13.93 1.12 0.06
N LEU A 401 12.80 0.59 -0.43
CA LEU A 401 11.45 1.15 -0.20
C LEU A 401 11.11 1.17 1.29
N CYS A 402 11.26 0.03 1.96
CA CYS A 402 10.96 -0.11 3.38
C CYS A 402 11.86 0.75 4.27
N LEU A 403 13.16 0.82 3.97
CA LEU A 403 14.09 1.69 4.70
C LEU A 403 13.74 3.17 4.55
N HIS A 404 13.30 3.55 3.37
CA HIS A 404 12.93 4.93 3.10
C HIS A 404 11.63 5.32 3.82
N GLU A 405 10.61 4.44 3.81
CA GLU A 405 9.39 4.63 4.56
C GLU A 405 9.67 4.73 6.08
N MET A 406 10.52 3.86 6.59
CA MET A 406 10.98 3.93 7.98
C MET A 406 11.73 5.24 8.28
N GLN A 407 12.54 5.72 7.34
CA GLN A 407 13.25 6.99 7.50
C GLN A 407 12.30 8.18 7.45
N GLN A 408 11.31 8.17 6.57
CA GLN A 408 10.26 9.20 6.52
C GLN A 408 9.42 9.20 7.78
N VAL A 409 9.00 8.01 8.20
CA VAL A 409 8.27 7.82 9.44
C VAL A 409 9.11 8.31 10.63
N LYS A 410 10.43 8.12 10.68
CA LYS A 410 11.31 8.75 11.68
C LYS A 410 11.40 10.28 11.57
N LYS A 411 11.22 10.86 10.42
CA LYS A 411 11.26 12.28 10.12
C LYS A 411 10.02 13.06 10.59
N TYR A 412 8.91 12.35 10.80
CA TYR A 412 7.70 12.92 11.40
C TYR A 412 7.70 12.88 12.93
N GLN A 413 8.81 12.44 13.57
CA GLN A 413 8.98 12.29 15.00
C GLN A 413 9.93 13.32 15.62
N GLU A 414 10.53 14.12 14.79
CA GLU A 414 11.28 15.30 15.17
C GLU A 414 10.51 16.56 14.76
#